data_34c08d83ec8eb3bcf74df439dfb92bbc
#
_entry.id   34c08d83ec8eb3bcf74df439dfb92bbc
#
_cell.length_a   1.000
_cell.length_b   1.000
_cell.length_c   1.000
_cell.angle_alpha   90.00
_cell.angle_beta   90.00
_cell.angle_gamma   90.00
#
_symmetry.space_group_name_H-M   'P 1'
#
loop_
_entity.id
_entity.type
_entity.pdbx_description
1 polymer ?
#
loop_
_entity_poly.entity_id
_entity_poly.type
_entity_poly.pdbx_seq_one_letter_code
_entity_poly.pdbx_strand_id
1 'polypeptide(L)'
;MRVRAVKEAAKKGTIGKVARFRLLALLLAVVLCGCQSQPGSTLPPATRGQEPPSPAILQSVEYDVRETLTLVNQGAGRPSKQNIWVALIRDLPPYQTVRTSEITPDNYQLITDEVGNQYAEFDLGDMAPGETIQIEIAYRMALHEPAYDLADCTGDMPDEFTRAELHIESENVQIVELSQELSEGQDTACEQVRAFYDYVGNNLVYSYNGADWGAQAALGEMGADCTEYSSLMMALSRAAGIPARYLEGLWAGGETTQEDARTEHAWLEVYLPGVGWTPMDPTLGRSSIGREEYFAHLPPDHIVVTVGRHPSTLRGASYFSHLYWPGKSTDIRVEGFEWVVTPAGE
;
A
#
# COMPACT_ATOMS: atom_id res chain seq x y z
N MET A 1 -2.22 10.05 45.76
CA MET A 1 -3.02 9.03 46.46
C MET A 1 -2.52 7.66 46.07
N ARG A 2 -2.33 6.81 47.01
CA ARG A 2 -1.40 5.68 47.13
C ARG A 2 -1.47 4.58 46.05
N VAL A 3 -0.27 4.23 45.55
CA VAL A 3 0.13 3.01 44.85
C VAL A 3 -0.06 1.81 45.79
N ARG A 4 -0.60 0.68 45.30
CA ARG A 4 -0.48 -0.65 45.90
C ARG A 4 0.10 -1.64 44.93
N ALA A 5 1.33 -2.03 45.19
CA ALA A 5 2.00 -3.20 44.66
C ALA A 5 1.38 -4.48 45.19
N VAL A 6 1.28 -5.52 44.37
CA VAL A 6 1.03 -6.91 44.81
C VAL A 6 2.19 -7.78 44.35
N LYS A 7 2.76 -8.47 45.36
CA LYS A 7 3.95 -9.30 45.31
C LYS A 7 3.68 -10.68 44.68
N GLU A 8 4.75 -11.22 44.11
CA GLU A 8 5.00 -12.60 43.74
C GLU A 8 4.60 -13.65 44.79
N ALA A 9 4.22 -14.82 44.29
CA ALA A 9 4.38 -16.09 45.04
C ALA A 9 4.91 -17.16 44.08
N ALA A 10 6.18 -17.43 44.22
CA ALA A 10 6.84 -18.61 43.68
C ALA A 10 6.38 -19.86 44.44
N LYS A 11 6.09 -20.97 43.75
CA LYS A 11 5.99 -22.31 44.39
C LYS A 11 6.83 -23.31 43.60
N LYS A 12 7.91 -23.75 44.28
CA LYS A 12 8.75 -24.90 43.94
C LYS A 12 7.96 -26.20 44.14
N GLY A 13 8.22 -27.20 43.30
CA GLY A 13 7.79 -28.59 43.50
C GLY A 13 8.48 -29.47 42.46
N THR A 14 9.57 -29.96 42.74
CA THR A 14 10.11 -31.27 43.13
C THR A 14 10.05 -32.38 42.08
N ILE A 15 11.24 -32.86 41.80
CA ILE A 15 11.76 -34.00 41.03
C ILE A 15 11.03 -35.32 41.33
N GLY A 16 10.79 -36.11 40.30
CA GLY A 16 10.30 -37.49 40.40
C GLY A 16 10.57 -38.39 39.21
N LYS A 17 11.73 -39.07 39.24
CA LYS A 17 12.03 -40.46 38.83
C LYS A 17 11.74 -40.94 37.38
N VAL A 18 12.80 -41.15 36.67
CA VAL A 18 13.32 -42.29 35.90
C VAL A 18 12.38 -43.52 35.84
N ALA A 19 12.00 -43.92 34.64
CA ALA A 19 11.65 -45.32 34.33
C ALA A 19 12.30 -45.70 32.98
N ARG A 20 13.18 -46.68 33.10
CA ARG A 20 13.82 -47.44 32.01
C ARG A 20 12.76 -48.37 31.44
N PHE A 21 12.80 -48.62 30.12
CA PHE A 21 12.70 -49.92 29.52
C PHE A 21 12.10 -49.92 28.15
N ARG A 22 12.32 -50.63 27.22
CA ARG A 22 12.90 -51.90 26.85
C ARG A 22 13.14 -51.95 25.35
N LEU A 23 14.30 -52.39 24.94
CA LEU A 23 14.57 -52.85 23.56
C LEU A 23 13.59 -53.98 23.20
N LEU A 24 12.93 -53.85 22.06
CA LEU A 24 12.34 -54.96 21.34
C LEU A 24 12.83 -54.94 19.91
N ALA A 25 13.70 -55.89 19.62
CA ALA A 25 14.17 -56.16 18.27
C ALA A 25 13.00 -56.78 17.48
N LEU A 26 12.63 -56.18 16.37
CA LEU A 26 11.73 -56.77 15.38
C LEU A 26 12.45 -56.92 14.04
N LEU A 27 12.48 -58.16 13.61
CA LEU A 27 13.08 -58.69 12.39
C LEU A 27 12.60 -57.91 11.11
N LEU A 28 13.58 -57.58 10.30
CA LEU A 28 13.40 -57.08 8.94
C LEU A 28 12.94 -58.22 8.02
N ALA A 29 11.71 -58.19 7.57
CA ALA A 29 11.25 -58.92 6.41
C ALA A 29 11.37 -58.01 5.18
N VAL A 30 12.37 -58.23 4.35
CA VAL A 30 12.52 -57.56 3.06
C VAL A 30 11.52 -58.16 2.08
N VAL A 31 10.44 -57.49 1.81
CA VAL A 31 9.57 -57.75 0.67
C VAL A 31 10.05 -56.89 -0.49
N LEU A 32 10.71 -57.53 -1.44
CA LEU A 32 11.02 -56.91 -2.73
C LEU A 32 9.70 -56.75 -3.52
N CYS A 33 9.08 -55.59 -3.39
CA CYS A 33 7.97 -55.17 -4.24
C CYS A 33 8.57 -54.43 -5.44
N GLY A 34 8.53 -55.06 -6.60
CA GLY A 34 8.99 -54.47 -7.85
C GLY A 34 8.16 -53.23 -8.18
N CYS A 35 8.80 -52.05 -8.19
CA CYS A 35 8.20 -50.83 -8.71
C CYS A 35 8.07 -50.94 -10.23
N GLN A 36 6.88 -51.30 -10.70
CA GLN A 36 6.46 -50.92 -12.06
C GLN A 36 6.28 -49.39 -12.07
N SER A 37 7.18 -48.70 -12.75
CA SER A 37 7.05 -47.27 -13.09
C SER A 37 5.82 -47.10 -13.98
N GLN A 38 4.73 -46.59 -13.41
CA GLN A 38 3.64 -46.01 -14.20
C GLN A 38 4.16 -44.74 -14.90
N PRO A 39 3.83 -44.57 -16.19
CA PRO A 39 4.16 -43.32 -16.87
C PRO A 39 3.46 -42.16 -16.12
N GLY A 40 4.27 -41.21 -15.69
CA GLY A 40 3.81 -40.04 -14.95
C GLY A 40 2.69 -39.33 -15.72
N SER A 41 1.56 -39.21 -15.07
CA SER A 41 0.52 -38.29 -15.49
C SER A 41 1.14 -36.90 -15.42
N THR A 42 1.57 -36.36 -16.56
CA THR A 42 1.91 -34.95 -16.68
C THR A 42 0.60 -34.20 -16.50
N LEU A 43 0.44 -33.55 -15.33
CA LEU A 43 -0.58 -32.54 -15.18
C LEU A 43 -0.41 -31.54 -16.35
N PRO A 44 -1.48 -31.20 -17.06
CA PRO A 44 -1.38 -30.16 -18.07
C PRO A 44 -0.77 -28.93 -17.41
N PRO A 45 0.12 -28.18 -18.11
CA PRO A 45 0.63 -26.93 -17.56
C PRO A 45 -0.59 -26.10 -17.18
N ALA A 46 -0.56 -25.55 -15.93
CA ALA A 46 -1.57 -24.61 -15.50
C ALA A 46 -1.68 -23.57 -16.63
N THR A 47 -2.85 -23.46 -17.21
CA THR A 47 -3.18 -22.39 -18.15
C THR A 47 -2.89 -21.11 -17.37
N ARG A 48 -1.82 -20.39 -17.71
CA ARG A 48 -1.66 -19.00 -17.27
C ARG A 48 -2.94 -18.32 -17.71
N GLY A 49 -3.71 -17.82 -16.73
CA GLY A 49 -4.85 -16.99 -17.03
C GLY A 49 -4.40 -15.94 -18.04
N GLN A 50 -5.20 -15.70 -19.04
CA GLN A 50 -4.90 -14.71 -20.05
C GLN A 50 -4.76 -13.37 -19.32
N GLU A 51 -3.62 -12.70 -19.48
CA GLU A 51 -3.38 -11.39 -18.89
C GLU A 51 -4.47 -10.43 -19.41
N PRO A 52 -5.12 -9.65 -18.52
CA PRO A 52 -6.16 -8.73 -18.96
C PRO A 52 -5.65 -7.80 -20.07
N PRO A 53 -6.50 -7.36 -20.99
CA PRO A 53 -6.10 -6.44 -22.04
C PRO A 53 -5.65 -5.11 -21.42
N SER A 54 -4.58 -4.53 -21.96
CA SER A 54 -4.18 -3.19 -21.53
C SER A 54 -5.26 -2.17 -21.91
N PRO A 55 -5.62 -1.25 -21.01
CA PRO A 55 -6.62 -0.23 -21.30
C PRO A 55 -6.13 0.72 -22.42
N ALA A 56 -7.08 1.29 -23.16
CA ALA A 56 -6.77 2.35 -24.11
C ALA A 56 -6.40 3.64 -23.35
N ILE A 57 -5.43 4.39 -23.86
CA ILE A 57 -5.08 5.70 -23.30
C ILE A 57 -5.85 6.79 -24.06
N LEU A 58 -6.68 7.57 -23.35
CA LEU A 58 -7.47 8.65 -23.92
C LEU A 58 -6.66 9.91 -24.13
N GLN A 59 -5.85 10.28 -23.14
CA GLN A 59 -4.94 11.42 -23.23
C GLN A 59 -3.72 11.23 -22.34
N SER A 60 -2.75 12.11 -22.50
CA SER A 60 -1.56 12.17 -21.65
C SER A 60 -1.16 13.63 -21.42
N VAL A 61 -0.72 13.92 -20.19
CA VAL A 61 -0.24 15.25 -19.79
C VAL A 61 1.17 15.12 -19.25
N GLU A 62 2.06 16.00 -19.68
CA GLU A 62 3.44 16.04 -19.18
C GLU A 62 3.53 16.96 -17.97
N TYR A 63 4.32 16.52 -16.97
CA TYR A 63 4.56 17.26 -15.73
C TYR A 63 6.05 17.34 -15.42
N ASP A 64 6.43 18.45 -14.80
CA ASP A 64 7.68 18.59 -14.05
C ASP A 64 7.34 18.45 -12.56
N VAL A 65 8.00 17.52 -11.88
CA VAL A 65 7.76 17.22 -10.46
C VAL A 65 9.07 17.35 -9.72
N ARG A 66 9.03 18.03 -8.57
CA ARG A 66 10.20 18.18 -7.70
C ARG A 66 9.83 17.86 -6.25
N GLU A 67 10.62 17.00 -5.65
CA GLU A 67 10.62 16.72 -4.22
C GLU A 67 11.86 17.34 -3.58
N THR A 68 11.67 18.03 -2.47
CA THR A 68 12.78 18.62 -1.69
C THR A 68 12.64 18.22 -0.23
N LEU A 69 13.68 17.62 0.33
CA LEU A 69 13.74 17.22 1.72
C LEU A 69 14.98 17.83 2.38
N THR A 70 14.80 18.56 3.47
CA THR A 70 15.89 19.20 4.22
C THR A 70 16.05 18.50 5.56
N LEU A 71 17.24 17.97 5.83
CA LEU A 71 17.63 17.28 7.05
C LEU A 71 18.68 18.08 7.79
N VAL A 72 18.57 18.19 9.12
CA VAL A 72 19.53 18.87 9.99
C VAL A 72 19.92 17.99 11.16
N ASN A 73 21.21 17.83 11.41
CA ASN A 73 21.70 17.18 12.64
C ASN A 73 21.72 18.21 13.78
N GLN A 74 20.71 18.16 14.64
CA GLN A 74 20.60 19.02 15.83
C GLN A 74 21.33 18.45 17.05
N GLY A 75 21.94 17.26 16.93
CA GLY A 75 22.64 16.59 18.01
C GLY A 75 24.05 17.13 18.26
N ALA A 76 24.63 16.74 19.39
CA ALA A 76 25.99 17.12 19.78
C ALA A 76 27.07 16.25 19.11
N GLY A 77 26.70 15.22 18.37
CA GLY A 77 27.60 14.25 17.74
C GLY A 77 27.14 13.77 16.38
N ARG A 78 27.95 12.90 15.76
CA ARG A 78 27.54 12.23 14.53
C ARG A 78 26.55 11.12 14.84
N PRO A 79 25.49 10.95 14.03
CA PRO A 79 24.54 9.84 14.18
C PRO A 79 25.27 8.49 13.98
N SER A 80 24.72 7.45 14.56
CA SER A 80 25.24 6.09 14.35
C SER A 80 24.19 5.23 13.66
N LYS A 81 24.51 4.73 12.46
CA LYS A 81 23.63 3.84 11.67
C LYS A 81 22.24 4.42 11.41
N GLN A 82 22.21 5.63 10.93
CA GLN A 82 20.99 6.34 10.67
C GLN A 82 20.82 6.53 9.17
N ASN A 83 19.70 6.02 8.64
CA ASN A 83 19.38 6.09 7.22
C ASN A 83 18.04 6.78 7.04
N ILE A 84 17.86 7.40 5.90
CA ILE A 84 16.56 7.81 5.41
C ILE A 84 16.28 7.13 4.07
N TRP A 85 15.06 6.66 3.89
CA TRP A 85 14.53 6.15 2.64
C TRP A 85 13.54 7.14 2.07
N VAL A 86 13.78 7.56 0.84
CA VAL A 86 12.90 8.47 0.11
C VAL A 86 12.27 7.67 -1.03
N ALA A 87 10.94 7.66 -1.10
CA ALA A 87 10.22 6.92 -2.13
C ALA A 87 10.40 7.59 -3.49
N LEU A 88 10.55 6.80 -4.53
CA LEU A 88 10.83 7.27 -5.89
C LEU A 88 9.60 7.05 -6.79
N ILE A 89 9.24 8.08 -7.54
CA ILE A 89 8.29 7.95 -8.64
C ILE A 89 8.94 7.09 -9.73
N ARG A 90 8.22 6.07 -10.19
CA ARG A 90 8.67 5.11 -11.19
C ARG A 90 7.67 4.97 -12.33
N ASP A 91 8.06 4.30 -13.40
CA ASP A 91 7.10 3.83 -14.40
C ASP A 91 6.06 2.92 -13.74
N LEU A 92 4.81 3.22 -14.00
CA LEU A 92 3.67 2.41 -13.53
C LEU A 92 2.58 2.40 -14.63
N PRO A 93 2.72 1.55 -15.64
CA PRO A 93 1.66 1.41 -16.64
C PRO A 93 0.36 0.90 -16.00
N PRO A 94 -0.81 1.40 -16.44
CA PRO A 94 -1.03 2.33 -17.54
C PRO A 94 -1.02 3.82 -17.15
N TYR A 95 -0.71 4.18 -15.90
CA TYR A 95 -0.94 5.52 -15.34
C TYR A 95 0.16 6.53 -15.65
N GLN A 96 1.43 6.11 -15.57
CA GLN A 96 2.53 7.06 -15.61
C GLN A 96 3.79 6.49 -16.26
N THR A 97 4.54 7.39 -16.91
CA THR A 97 5.84 7.12 -17.50
C THR A 97 6.83 8.21 -17.10
N VAL A 98 7.92 7.83 -16.44
CA VAL A 98 9.02 8.75 -16.10
C VAL A 98 9.91 8.94 -17.33
N ARG A 99 10.07 10.18 -17.80
CA ARG A 99 10.93 10.52 -18.94
C ARG A 99 12.37 10.69 -18.51
N THR A 100 12.58 11.43 -17.43
CA THR A 100 13.88 11.63 -16.78
C THR A 100 13.71 11.77 -15.28
N SER A 101 14.74 11.37 -14.54
CA SER A 101 14.84 11.63 -13.09
C SER A 101 16.27 12.03 -12.75
N GLU A 102 16.41 12.98 -11.83
CA GLU A 102 17.69 13.41 -11.27
C GLU A 102 17.59 13.47 -9.76
N ILE A 103 18.55 12.85 -9.07
CA ILE A 103 18.56 12.76 -7.61
C ILE A 103 19.85 13.38 -7.11
N THR A 104 19.73 14.34 -6.20
CA THR A 104 20.87 15.03 -5.57
C THR A 104 20.73 14.98 -4.06
N PRO A 105 21.76 14.53 -3.30
CA PRO A 105 23.05 13.99 -3.78
C PRO A 105 22.91 12.59 -4.43
N ASP A 106 23.88 12.20 -5.25
CA ASP A 106 23.87 10.96 -6.01
C ASP A 106 24.43 9.72 -5.26
N ASN A 107 24.82 9.90 -4.01
CA ASN A 107 25.41 8.86 -3.15
C ASN A 107 24.36 8.05 -2.37
N TYR A 108 23.32 7.61 -3.02
CA TYR A 108 22.26 6.78 -2.44
C TYR A 108 22.38 5.31 -2.88
N GLN A 109 21.68 4.42 -2.16
CA GLN A 109 21.45 3.04 -2.58
C GLN A 109 20.00 2.87 -3.02
N LEU A 110 19.79 2.21 -4.15
CA LEU A 110 18.44 1.90 -4.63
C LEU A 110 17.91 0.65 -3.92
N ILE A 111 16.79 0.78 -3.24
CA ILE A 111 16.06 -0.32 -2.61
C ILE A 111 14.76 -0.55 -3.39
N THR A 112 14.39 -1.82 -3.57
CA THR A 112 13.12 -2.19 -4.18
C THR A 112 12.39 -3.14 -3.23
N ASP A 113 11.11 -2.87 -2.98
CA ASP A 113 10.28 -3.74 -2.14
C ASP A 113 9.62 -4.87 -2.94
N GLU A 114 8.84 -5.71 -2.26
CA GLU A 114 8.18 -6.90 -2.83
C GLU A 114 7.07 -6.59 -3.83
N VAL A 115 6.56 -5.36 -3.86
CA VAL A 115 5.55 -4.91 -4.83
C VAL A 115 6.14 -4.00 -5.91
N GLY A 116 7.46 -3.81 -5.88
CA GLY A 116 8.20 -3.08 -6.89
C GLY A 116 8.31 -1.58 -6.66
N ASN A 117 7.90 -1.05 -5.50
CA ASN A 117 8.22 0.34 -5.15
C ASN A 117 9.73 0.52 -4.99
N GLN A 118 10.20 1.68 -5.36
CA GLN A 118 11.62 2.02 -5.33
C GLN A 118 11.89 3.13 -4.32
N TYR A 119 13.03 3.04 -3.65
CA TYR A 119 13.44 3.99 -2.63
C TYR A 119 14.91 4.32 -2.78
N ALA A 120 15.26 5.60 -2.62
CA ALA A 120 16.63 6.05 -2.45
C ALA A 120 17.00 5.99 -0.95
N GLU A 121 17.94 5.13 -0.57
CA GLU A 121 18.47 5.04 0.79
C GLU A 121 19.72 5.89 0.91
N PHE A 122 19.71 6.87 1.84
CA PHE A 122 20.84 7.70 2.17
C PHE A 122 21.35 7.36 3.57
N ASP A 123 22.67 7.11 3.69
CA ASP A 123 23.33 6.96 4.98
C ASP A 123 23.65 8.34 5.56
N LEU A 124 23.07 8.63 6.73
CA LEU A 124 23.22 9.90 7.45
C LEU A 124 24.27 9.79 8.57
N GLY A 125 24.97 8.67 8.68
CA GLY A 125 25.90 8.38 9.79
C GLY A 125 27.06 9.36 9.91
N ASP A 126 27.41 10.04 8.84
CA ASP A 126 28.54 10.98 8.81
C ASP A 126 28.16 12.45 9.02
N MET A 127 26.86 12.78 9.13
CA MET A 127 26.42 14.17 9.36
C MET A 127 27.06 14.76 10.63
N ALA A 128 27.81 15.83 10.48
CA ALA A 128 28.38 16.56 11.61
C ALA A 128 27.31 17.32 12.41
N PRO A 129 27.53 17.63 13.70
CA PRO A 129 26.66 18.51 14.46
C PRO A 129 26.43 19.85 13.74
N GLY A 130 25.16 20.25 13.58
CA GLY A 130 24.75 21.46 12.88
C GLY A 130 24.79 21.37 11.35
N GLU A 131 25.21 20.24 10.78
CA GLU A 131 25.19 20.04 9.33
C GLU A 131 23.77 19.90 8.80
N THR A 132 23.54 20.48 7.62
CA THR A 132 22.30 20.40 6.85
C THR A 132 22.58 19.66 5.54
N ILE A 133 21.73 18.68 5.22
CA ILE A 133 21.71 18.00 3.93
C ILE A 133 20.37 18.29 3.27
N GLN A 134 20.39 18.65 2.00
CA GLN A 134 19.21 18.75 1.16
C GLN A 134 19.21 17.60 0.15
N ILE A 135 18.13 16.85 0.11
CA ILE A 135 17.84 15.86 -0.92
C ILE A 135 16.83 16.50 -1.87
N GLU A 136 17.19 16.55 -3.15
CA GLU A 136 16.31 17.04 -4.20
C GLU A 136 16.16 15.93 -5.26
N ILE A 137 14.91 15.67 -5.64
CA ILE A 137 14.58 14.72 -6.71
C ILE A 137 13.70 15.45 -7.72
N ALA A 138 14.17 15.52 -8.95
CA ALA A 138 13.47 16.16 -10.05
C ALA A 138 13.05 15.12 -11.09
N TYR A 139 11.81 15.21 -11.56
CA TYR A 139 11.28 14.34 -12.59
C TYR A 139 10.67 15.16 -13.74
N ARG A 140 10.84 14.63 -14.96
CA ARG A 140 9.97 14.91 -16.08
C ARG A 140 9.18 13.64 -16.36
N MET A 141 7.85 13.71 -16.40
CA MET A 141 7.01 12.54 -16.52
C MET A 141 5.72 12.82 -17.28
N ALA A 142 5.12 11.77 -17.83
CA ALA A 142 3.80 11.81 -18.42
C ALA A 142 2.81 11.05 -17.52
N LEU A 143 1.67 11.64 -17.27
CA LEU A 143 0.49 10.98 -16.72
C LEU A 143 -0.46 10.64 -17.84
N HIS A 144 -1.08 9.46 -17.75
CA HIS A 144 -1.97 8.92 -18.76
C HIS A 144 -3.36 8.71 -18.16
N GLU A 145 -4.37 8.92 -19.00
CA GLU A 145 -5.78 8.63 -18.68
C GLU A 145 -6.19 7.29 -19.32
N PRO A 146 -6.17 6.19 -18.57
CA PRO A 146 -6.58 4.89 -19.07
C PRO A 146 -8.10 4.74 -19.06
N ALA A 147 -8.67 4.17 -20.13
CA ALA A 147 -10.08 3.82 -20.22
C ALA A 147 -10.29 2.32 -20.05
N TYR A 148 -11.18 1.95 -19.15
CA TYR A 148 -11.51 0.57 -18.83
C TYR A 148 -12.90 0.21 -19.36
N ASP A 149 -13.01 -0.98 -19.97
CA ASP A 149 -14.31 -1.55 -20.37
C ASP A 149 -14.79 -2.53 -19.29
N LEU A 150 -15.87 -2.18 -18.62
CA LEU A 150 -16.45 -2.97 -17.55
C LEU A 150 -17.59 -3.88 -18.02
N ALA A 151 -17.83 -3.98 -19.33
CA ALA A 151 -18.99 -4.74 -19.85
C ALA A 151 -18.89 -6.25 -19.60
N ASP A 152 -17.67 -6.77 -19.45
CA ASP A 152 -17.42 -8.22 -19.35
C ASP A 152 -16.63 -8.57 -18.08
N CYS A 153 -17.21 -8.22 -16.90
CA CYS A 153 -16.60 -8.38 -15.58
C CYS A 153 -16.66 -9.85 -15.12
N THR A 154 -15.99 -10.73 -15.87
CA THR A 154 -15.96 -12.18 -15.62
C THR A 154 -14.55 -12.74 -15.71
N GLY A 155 -14.25 -13.79 -14.95
CA GLY A 155 -12.97 -14.48 -14.95
C GLY A 155 -12.41 -14.70 -13.55
N ASP A 156 -11.17 -15.16 -13.51
CA ASP A 156 -10.47 -15.43 -12.26
C ASP A 156 -9.84 -14.15 -11.68
N MET A 157 -9.75 -14.10 -10.36
CA MET A 157 -9.06 -13.04 -9.62
C MET A 157 -7.84 -13.63 -8.91
N PRO A 158 -6.73 -12.88 -8.74
CA PRO A 158 -5.59 -13.33 -7.97
C PRO A 158 -5.94 -13.41 -6.48
N ASP A 159 -5.26 -14.30 -5.75
CA ASP A 159 -5.40 -14.41 -4.28
C ASP A 159 -4.66 -13.28 -3.52
N GLU A 160 -3.83 -12.54 -4.21
CA GLU A 160 -3.06 -11.44 -3.63
C GLU A 160 -3.97 -10.25 -3.29
N PHE A 161 -3.64 -9.51 -2.24
CA PHE A 161 -4.38 -8.33 -1.79
C PHE A 161 -5.86 -8.59 -1.43
N THR A 162 -6.18 -9.79 -0.94
CA THR A 162 -7.51 -10.15 -0.41
C THR A 162 -7.56 -10.23 1.11
N ARG A 163 -6.41 -10.19 1.79
CA ARG A 163 -6.32 -10.36 3.24
C ARG A 163 -6.41 -9.03 3.99
N ALA A 164 -6.84 -9.12 5.25
CA ALA A 164 -6.77 -7.99 6.16
C ALA A 164 -5.32 -7.55 6.40
N GLU A 165 -5.14 -6.25 6.53
CA GLU A 165 -3.89 -5.59 6.92
C GLU A 165 -4.17 -4.54 7.99
N LEU A 166 -3.11 -3.98 8.60
CA LEU A 166 -3.24 -2.83 9.47
C LEU A 166 -3.96 -1.69 8.71
N HIS A 167 -4.99 -1.12 9.32
CA HIS A 167 -5.85 -0.08 8.73
C HIS A 167 -6.76 -0.53 7.56
N ILE A 168 -6.71 -1.82 7.18
CA ILE A 168 -7.61 -2.42 6.19
C ILE A 168 -8.22 -3.68 6.82
N GLU A 169 -9.14 -3.46 7.77
CA GLU A 169 -9.66 -4.49 8.66
C GLU A 169 -10.80 -5.29 7.99
N SER A 170 -10.52 -5.92 6.84
CA SER A 170 -11.52 -6.66 6.04
C SER A 170 -12.13 -7.89 6.75
N GLU A 171 -11.53 -8.34 7.85
CA GLU A 171 -12.08 -9.42 8.70
C GLU A 171 -12.91 -8.89 9.88
N ASN A 172 -13.03 -7.56 10.04
CA ASN A 172 -13.89 -6.98 11.06
C ASN A 172 -15.35 -7.33 10.80
N VAL A 173 -16.07 -7.77 11.84
CA VAL A 173 -17.44 -8.28 11.68
C VAL A 173 -18.40 -7.26 11.07
N GLN A 174 -18.28 -5.98 11.43
CA GLN A 174 -19.13 -4.92 10.91
C GLN A 174 -18.85 -4.66 9.42
N ILE A 175 -17.58 -4.75 9.00
CA ILE A 175 -17.17 -4.59 7.60
C ILE A 175 -17.64 -5.79 6.78
N VAL A 176 -17.51 -7.01 7.32
CA VAL A 176 -17.99 -8.23 6.64
C VAL A 176 -19.51 -8.20 6.46
N GLU A 177 -20.27 -7.86 7.51
CA GLU A 177 -21.72 -7.75 7.45
C GLU A 177 -22.16 -6.67 6.44
N LEU A 178 -21.53 -5.50 6.45
CA LEU A 178 -21.78 -4.41 5.51
C LEU A 178 -21.45 -4.82 4.07
N SER A 179 -20.31 -5.48 3.85
CA SER A 179 -19.91 -5.97 2.54
C SER A 179 -20.93 -6.97 1.99
N GLN A 180 -21.44 -7.88 2.83
CA GLN A 180 -22.48 -8.83 2.45
C GLN A 180 -23.79 -8.12 2.12
N GLU A 181 -24.25 -7.17 2.94
CA GLU A 181 -25.45 -6.39 2.71
C GLU A 181 -25.39 -5.64 1.37
N LEU A 182 -24.28 -4.96 1.10
CA LEU A 182 -24.09 -4.20 -0.14
C LEU A 182 -23.92 -5.10 -1.37
N SER A 183 -23.53 -6.35 -1.19
CA SER A 183 -23.42 -7.34 -2.27
C SER A 183 -24.76 -8.03 -2.59
N GLU A 184 -25.79 -7.87 -1.79
CA GLU A 184 -27.10 -8.48 -2.05
C GLU A 184 -27.71 -7.96 -3.37
N GLY A 185 -27.98 -8.88 -4.30
CA GLY A 185 -28.54 -8.55 -5.61
C GLY A 185 -27.52 -8.03 -6.63
N GLN A 186 -26.23 -8.07 -6.29
CA GLN A 186 -25.13 -7.75 -7.22
C GLN A 186 -24.56 -9.07 -7.78
N ASP A 187 -24.73 -9.31 -9.07
CA ASP A 187 -24.39 -10.58 -9.71
C ASP A 187 -22.90 -10.66 -10.10
N THR A 188 -22.20 -9.53 -10.20
CA THR A 188 -20.81 -9.44 -10.65
C THR A 188 -19.93 -8.68 -9.66
N ALA A 189 -18.61 -8.93 -9.71
CA ALA A 189 -17.64 -8.18 -8.92
C ALA A 189 -17.68 -6.67 -9.25
N CYS A 190 -17.90 -6.29 -10.49
CA CYS A 190 -18.05 -4.89 -10.90
C CYS A 190 -19.23 -4.20 -10.24
N GLU A 191 -20.38 -4.88 -10.17
CA GLU A 191 -21.58 -4.34 -9.51
C GLU A 191 -21.37 -4.23 -7.99
N GLN A 192 -20.75 -5.23 -7.36
CA GLN A 192 -20.40 -5.19 -5.93
C GLN A 192 -19.46 -4.02 -5.62
N VAL A 193 -18.39 -3.87 -6.39
CA VAL A 193 -17.42 -2.77 -6.21
C VAL A 193 -18.08 -1.42 -6.44
N ARG A 194 -19.01 -1.31 -7.40
CA ARG A 194 -19.80 -0.09 -7.61
C ARG A 194 -20.66 0.23 -6.38
N ALA A 195 -21.32 -0.77 -5.81
CA ALA A 195 -22.12 -0.58 -4.59
C ALA A 195 -21.26 -0.14 -3.41
N PHE A 196 -20.05 -0.69 -3.23
CA PHE A 196 -19.09 -0.26 -2.20
C PHE A 196 -18.66 1.19 -2.41
N TYR A 197 -18.28 1.55 -3.64
CA TYR A 197 -17.88 2.90 -4.01
C TYR A 197 -18.98 3.93 -3.73
N ASP A 198 -20.21 3.62 -4.14
CA ASP A 198 -21.36 4.46 -3.90
C ASP A 198 -21.67 4.60 -2.40
N TYR A 199 -21.57 3.50 -1.64
CA TYR A 199 -21.75 3.54 -0.19
C TYR A 199 -20.72 4.45 0.48
N VAL A 200 -19.43 4.27 0.19
CA VAL A 200 -18.34 5.05 0.78
C VAL A 200 -18.53 6.53 0.46
N GLY A 201 -18.77 6.86 -0.80
CA GLY A 201 -18.96 8.24 -1.22
C GLY A 201 -20.20 8.93 -0.66
N ASN A 202 -21.29 8.16 -0.36
CA ASN A 202 -22.55 8.72 0.15
C ASN A 202 -22.62 8.80 1.68
N ASN A 203 -21.90 7.95 2.39
CA ASN A 203 -22.08 7.80 3.84
C ASN A 203 -20.93 8.37 4.68
N LEU A 204 -19.74 8.56 4.11
CA LEU A 204 -18.65 9.20 4.81
C LEU A 204 -18.73 10.72 4.68
N VAL A 205 -18.33 11.40 5.75
CA VAL A 205 -18.19 12.86 5.77
C VAL A 205 -16.69 13.19 5.75
N TYR A 206 -16.25 13.89 4.71
CA TYR A 206 -14.86 14.27 4.60
C TYR A 206 -14.47 15.27 5.69
N SER A 207 -13.43 14.93 6.42
CA SER A 207 -12.80 15.79 7.43
C SER A 207 -11.34 15.39 7.54
N TYR A 208 -10.45 16.27 7.10
CA TYR A 208 -9.03 16.03 7.26
C TYR A 208 -8.66 15.88 8.73
N ASN A 209 -8.01 14.78 9.07
CA ASN A 209 -7.60 14.46 10.43
C ASN A 209 -6.08 14.32 10.61
N GLY A 210 -5.33 14.18 9.51
CA GLY A 210 -3.87 14.07 9.49
C GLY A 210 -3.34 12.81 10.17
N ALA A 211 -4.19 11.80 10.33
CA ALA A 211 -3.85 10.52 10.91
C ALA A 211 -4.54 9.40 10.11
N ASP A 212 -4.00 8.21 10.20
CA ASP A 212 -4.54 7.03 9.55
C ASP A 212 -5.25 6.17 10.60
N TRP A 213 -6.57 6.22 10.59
CA TRP A 213 -7.42 5.50 11.54
C TRP A 213 -7.94 4.15 11.01
N GLY A 214 -7.87 3.96 9.69
CA GLY A 214 -8.27 2.72 9.02
C GLY A 214 -9.76 2.56 8.74
N ALA A 215 -10.11 1.41 8.15
CA ALA A 215 -11.44 1.11 7.64
C ALA A 215 -12.50 1.02 8.74
N GLN A 216 -12.17 0.43 9.89
CA GLN A 216 -13.12 0.32 11.00
C GLN A 216 -13.48 1.70 11.57
N ALA A 217 -12.52 2.60 11.66
CA ALA A 217 -12.76 3.94 12.18
C ALA A 217 -13.65 4.76 11.24
N ALA A 218 -13.57 4.53 9.93
CA ALA A 218 -14.42 5.16 8.92
C ALA A 218 -15.92 4.86 9.10
N LEU A 219 -16.28 3.75 9.74
CA LEU A 219 -17.68 3.43 10.08
C LEU A 219 -18.19 4.16 11.33
N GLY A 220 -17.30 4.84 12.06
CA GLY A 220 -17.63 5.56 13.28
C GLY A 220 -18.01 7.03 13.05
N GLU A 221 -18.11 7.78 14.16
CA GLU A 221 -18.39 9.22 14.13
C GLU A 221 -17.13 10.09 13.89
N MET A 222 -15.96 9.47 13.76
CA MET A 222 -14.71 10.17 13.47
C MET A 222 -14.73 10.61 12.00
N GLY A 223 -14.31 11.84 11.73
CA GLY A 223 -14.17 12.30 10.36
C GLY A 223 -13.23 11.40 9.55
N ALA A 224 -13.44 11.29 8.27
CA ALA A 224 -12.67 10.48 7.35
C ALA A 224 -11.98 11.39 6.31
N ASP A 225 -10.70 11.20 6.08
CA ASP A 225 -10.01 11.81 4.94
C ASP A 225 -9.71 10.76 3.83
N CYS A 226 -8.81 11.05 2.91
CA CYS A 226 -8.55 10.15 1.79
C CYS A 226 -8.07 8.76 2.24
N THR A 227 -7.42 8.66 3.39
CA THR A 227 -6.93 7.39 3.91
C THR A 227 -8.07 6.48 4.37
N GLU A 228 -9.06 7.01 5.10
CA GLU A 228 -10.21 6.24 5.57
C GLU A 228 -11.19 5.89 4.43
N TYR A 229 -11.42 6.81 3.49
CA TYR A 229 -12.23 6.54 2.30
C TYR A 229 -11.67 5.34 1.52
N SER A 230 -10.37 5.37 1.25
CA SER A 230 -9.68 4.30 0.53
C SER A 230 -9.62 3.00 1.33
N SER A 231 -9.32 3.08 2.63
CA SER A 231 -9.23 1.92 3.52
C SER A 231 -10.57 1.20 3.66
N LEU A 232 -11.68 1.93 3.82
CA LEU A 232 -13.01 1.30 3.92
C LEU A 232 -13.40 0.63 2.60
N MET A 233 -13.19 1.28 1.47
CA MET A 233 -13.52 0.69 0.18
C MET A 233 -12.70 -0.58 -0.09
N MET A 234 -11.40 -0.57 0.22
CA MET A 234 -10.58 -1.77 0.13
C MET A 234 -11.04 -2.88 1.07
N ALA A 235 -11.37 -2.54 2.32
CA ALA A 235 -11.81 -3.52 3.29
C ALA A 235 -13.13 -4.18 2.89
N LEU A 236 -14.09 -3.43 2.35
CA LEU A 236 -15.34 -3.97 1.80
C LEU A 236 -15.06 -4.89 0.60
N SER A 237 -14.20 -4.47 -0.33
CA SER A 237 -13.81 -5.28 -1.49
C SER A 237 -13.15 -6.58 -1.07
N ARG A 238 -12.17 -6.52 -0.17
CA ARG A 238 -11.46 -7.71 0.33
C ARG A 238 -12.37 -8.63 1.15
N ALA A 239 -13.33 -8.09 1.90
CA ALA A 239 -14.33 -8.89 2.61
C ALA A 239 -15.24 -9.69 1.66
N ALA A 240 -15.48 -9.17 0.44
CA ALA A 240 -16.16 -9.88 -0.64
C ALA A 240 -15.24 -10.82 -1.45
N GLY A 241 -13.96 -10.93 -1.08
CA GLY A 241 -12.96 -11.72 -1.79
C GLY A 241 -12.42 -11.05 -3.07
N ILE A 242 -12.68 -9.76 -3.25
CA ILE A 242 -12.21 -8.97 -4.39
C ILE A 242 -10.88 -8.31 -4.03
N PRO A 243 -9.79 -8.57 -4.79
CA PRO A 243 -8.49 -8.00 -4.49
C PRO A 243 -8.50 -6.47 -4.62
N ALA A 244 -7.95 -5.79 -3.62
CA ALA A 244 -7.83 -4.34 -3.63
C ALA A 244 -6.50 -3.91 -3.01
N ARG A 245 -5.82 -2.92 -3.61
CA ARG A 245 -4.53 -2.43 -3.14
C ARG A 245 -4.49 -0.91 -3.05
N TYR A 246 -3.74 -0.43 -2.11
CA TYR A 246 -3.61 0.97 -1.79
C TYR A 246 -2.67 1.67 -2.78
N LEU A 247 -2.99 2.89 -3.14
CA LEU A 247 -2.12 3.80 -3.88
C LEU A 247 -1.94 5.07 -3.05
N GLU A 248 -0.72 5.51 -2.90
CA GLU A 248 -0.38 6.78 -2.28
C GLU A 248 0.49 7.60 -3.23
N GLY A 249 0.26 8.90 -3.24
CA GLY A 249 1.03 9.79 -4.09
C GLY A 249 0.53 11.23 -4.06
N LEU A 250 0.47 11.86 -5.22
CA LEU A 250 0.16 13.27 -5.37
C LEU A 250 -1.04 13.47 -6.29
N TRP A 251 -1.88 14.42 -5.93
CA TRP A 251 -2.97 14.89 -6.79
C TRP A 251 -2.66 16.32 -7.28
N ALA A 252 -2.57 16.48 -8.60
CA ALA A 252 -2.23 17.73 -9.27
C ALA A 252 -3.46 18.49 -9.78
N GLY A 253 -4.68 17.96 -9.61
CA GLY A 253 -5.92 18.53 -10.17
C GLY A 253 -6.57 19.65 -9.35
N GLY A 254 -6.05 19.99 -8.17
CA GLY A 254 -6.61 21.02 -7.31
C GLY A 254 -6.19 22.43 -7.71
N GLU A 255 -7.13 23.38 -7.77
CA GLU A 255 -6.76 24.79 -7.71
C GLU A 255 -6.10 25.05 -6.35
N THR A 256 -4.80 25.37 -6.36
CA THR A 256 -4.04 25.73 -5.16
C THR A 256 -4.50 27.08 -4.64
N THR A 257 -5.60 27.11 -3.88
CA THR A 257 -5.82 28.20 -2.95
C THR A 257 -4.92 27.94 -1.73
N GLN A 258 -4.16 28.92 -1.32
CA GLN A 258 -3.01 28.87 -0.41
C GLN A 258 -3.22 28.17 0.96
N GLU A 259 -4.41 27.72 1.30
CA GLU A 259 -4.73 27.07 2.59
C GLU A 259 -4.99 25.55 2.49
N ASP A 260 -5.25 24.99 1.29
CA ASP A 260 -5.57 23.58 1.09
C ASP A 260 -4.69 22.86 0.04
N ALA A 261 -3.55 23.45 -0.32
CA ALA A 261 -2.63 22.92 -1.34
C ALA A 261 -1.89 21.66 -0.83
N ARG A 262 -2.65 20.64 -0.42
CA ARG A 262 -2.09 19.33 -0.15
C ARG A 262 -2.10 18.56 -1.45
N THR A 263 -0.91 18.40 -1.99
CA THR A 263 -0.69 17.51 -3.13
C THR A 263 -0.76 16.04 -2.72
N GLU A 264 -0.45 15.74 -1.46
CA GLU A 264 -0.45 14.37 -0.94
C GLU A 264 -1.86 13.79 -0.90
N HIS A 265 -2.01 12.60 -1.49
CA HIS A 265 -3.31 11.96 -1.65
C HIS A 265 -3.21 10.43 -1.61
N ALA A 266 -4.32 9.80 -1.22
CA ALA A 266 -4.47 8.36 -1.17
C ALA A 266 -5.74 7.91 -1.90
N TRP A 267 -5.61 6.87 -2.70
CA TRP A 267 -6.70 6.21 -3.41
C TRP A 267 -6.43 4.71 -3.54
N LEU A 268 -7.08 4.00 -4.43
CA LEU A 268 -6.92 2.56 -4.53
C LEU A 268 -7.07 2.02 -5.95
N GLU A 269 -6.65 0.78 -6.13
CA GLU A 269 -7.05 -0.07 -7.23
C GLU A 269 -7.79 -1.29 -6.72
N VAL A 270 -8.77 -1.72 -7.50
CA VAL A 270 -9.48 -2.99 -7.31
C VAL A 270 -9.23 -3.87 -8.53
N TYR A 271 -8.98 -5.16 -8.32
CA TYR A 271 -8.85 -6.08 -9.43
C TYR A 271 -10.22 -6.55 -9.89
N LEU A 272 -10.61 -6.18 -11.09
CA LEU A 272 -11.86 -6.60 -11.71
C LEU A 272 -11.61 -7.77 -12.67
N PRO A 273 -12.40 -8.86 -12.59
CA PRO A 273 -12.22 -10.04 -13.44
C PRO A 273 -12.34 -9.66 -14.92
N GLY A 274 -11.41 -10.14 -15.75
CA GLY A 274 -11.37 -9.81 -17.19
C GLY A 274 -10.87 -8.41 -17.54
N VAL A 275 -10.78 -7.50 -16.56
CA VAL A 275 -10.37 -6.10 -16.73
C VAL A 275 -8.96 -5.86 -16.17
N GLY A 276 -8.66 -6.41 -14.99
CA GLY A 276 -7.39 -6.20 -14.28
C GLY A 276 -7.47 -5.15 -13.18
N TRP A 277 -6.31 -4.62 -12.78
CA TRP A 277 -6.22 -3.56 -11.79
C TRP A 277 -6.84 -2.27 -12.32
N THR A 278 -7.87 -1.80 -11.63
CA THR A 278 -8.74 -0.70 -12.05
C THR A 278 -8.77 0.36 -10.96
N PRO A 279 -8.44 1.63 -11.26
CA PRO A 279 -8.30 2.68 -10.27
C PRO A 279 -9.65 3.22 -9.81
N MET A 280 -9.71 3.65 -8.56
CA MET A 280 -10.88 4.30 -7.96
C MET A 280 -10.46 5.32 -6.92
N ASP A 281 -11.07 6.49 -6.96
CA ASP A 281 -10.90 7.48 -5.92
C ASP A 281 -12.24 7.81 -5.26
N PRO A 282 -12.57 7.13 -4.16
CA PRO A 282 -13.84 7.38 -3.46
C PRO A 282 -13.87 8.74 -2.75
N THR A 283 -12.73 9.37 -2.53
CA THR A 283 -12.65 10.68 -1.88
C THR A 283 -13.06 11.79 -2.83
N LEU A 284 -12.47 11.86 -4.01
CA LEU A 284 -12.84 12.82 -5.05
C LEU A 284 -14.22 12.49 -5.64
N GLY A 285 -14.53 11.21 -5.77
CA GLY A 285 -15.85 10.72 -6.18
C GLY A 285 -16.96 10.82 -5.15
N ARG A 286 -16.74 11.40 -3.96
CA ARG A 286 -17.80 11.59 -2.95
C ARG A 286 -18.91 12.54 -3.39
N SER A 287 -18.61 13.47 -4.28
CA SER A 287 -19.61 14.36 -4.85
C SER A 287 -20.41 13.67 -5.96
N SER A 288 -21.69 14.02 -6.11
CA SER A 288 -22.50 13.49 -7.19
C SER A 288 -22.03 13.92 -8.59
N ILE A 289 -21.27 15.00 -8.68
CA ILE A 289 -20.71 15.51 -9.95
C ILE A 289 -19.47 14.70 -10.32
N GLY A 290 -18.55 14.48 -9.39
CA GLY A 290 -17.30 13.72 -9.63
C GLY A 290 -17.45 12.20 -9.56
N ARG A 291 -18.64 11.67 -9.19
CA ARG A 291 -18.84 10.25 -8.92
C ARG A 291 -18.37 9.35 -10.07
N GLU A 292 -18.79 9.66 -11.29
CA GLU A 292 -18.44 8.87 -12.46
C GLU A 292 -17.03 9.13 -12.97
N GLU A 293 -16.47 10.29 -12.65
CA GLU A 293 -15.12 10.68 -13.06
C GLU A 293 -14.03 9.89 -12.35
N TYR A 294 -14.33 9.37 -11.14
CA TYR A 294 -13.34 8.69 -10.29
C TYR A 294 -13.70 7.22 -10.01
N PHE A 295 -14.62 6.64 -10.77
CA PHE A 295 -14.94 5.22 -10.72
C PHE A 295 -14.41 4.50 -11.96
N ALA A 296 -13.47 3.58 -11.78
CA ALA A 296 -12.79 2.87 -12.87
C ALA A 296 -12.18 3.83 -13.91
N HIS A 297 -11.81 5.00 -13.46
CA HIS A 297 -11.27 6.08 -14.27
C HIS A 297 -10.52 7.06 -13.36
N LEU A 298 -9.41 7.58 -13.84
CA LEU A 298 -8.72 8.71 -13.24
C LEU A 298 -8.28 9.67 -14.33
N PRO A 299 -8.52 10.99 -14.14
CA PRO A 299 -7.88 12.01 -14.95
C PRO A 299 -6.35 11.91 -14.84
N PRO A 300 -5.59 12.44 -15.80
CA PRO A 300 -4.13 12.40 -15.80
C PRO A 300 -3.52 13.44 -14.85
N ASP A 301 -3.94 13.43 -13.59
CA ASP A 301 -3.56 14.33 -12.51
C ASP A 301 -3.19 13.59 -11.21
N HIS A 302 -3.18 12.25 -11.23
CA HIS A 302 -2.78 11.41 -10.10
C HIS A 302 -1.38 10.83 -10.35
N ILE A 303 -0.42 11.18 -9.52
CA ILE A 303 0.95 10.66 -9.55
C ILE A 303 1.08 9.60 -8.47
N VAL A 304 1.29 8.34 -8.86
CA VAL A 304 1.53 7.25 -7.91
C VAL A 304 2.99 7.28 -7.46
N VAL A 305 3.22 7.35 -6.16
CA VAL A 305 4.54 7.21 -5.54
C VAL A 305 4.72 5.78 -5.03
N THR A 306 3.75 5.26 -4.26
CA THR A 306 3.81 3.89 -3.75
C THR A 306 2.53 3.11 -4.01
N VAL A 307 2.68 1.78 -4.14
CA VAL A 307 1.60 0.79 -4.30
C VAL A 307 1.63 -0.15 -3.11
N GLY A 308 0.47 -0.45 -2.52
CA GLY A 308 0.37 -1.29 -1.33
C GLY A 308 0.78 -0.57 -0.05
N ARG A 309 0.70 -1.28 1.07
CA ARG A 309 1.04 -0.77 2.40
C ARG A 309 1.86 -1.81 3.16
N HIS A 310 2.61 -1.34 4.16
CA HIS A 310 3.33 -2.18 5.12
C HIS A 310 4.23 -3.26 4.48
N PRO A 311 5.07 -2.94 3.47
CA PRO A 311 5.92 -3.94 2.84
C PRO A 311 6.90 -4.53 3.85
N SER A 312 7.17 -5.84 3.75
CA SER A 312 8.08 -6.53 4.67
C SER A 312 9.52 -6.05 4.52
N THR A 313 9.91 -5.63 3.33
CA THR A 313 11.20 -4.98 3.02
C THR A 313 11.45 -3.77 3.93
N LEU A 314 10.40 -2.99 4.21
CA LEU A 314 10.46 -1.83 5.10
C LEU A 314 10.02 -2.17 6.54
N ARG A 315 10.08 -3.46 6.92
CA ARG A 315 9.69 -3.98 8.23
C ARG A 315 8.25 -3.63 8.63
N GLY A 316 7.38 -3.55 7.64
CA GLY A 316 5.97 -3.21 7.82
C GLY A 316 5.69 -1.72 8.06
N ALA A 317 6.65 -0.84 7.83
CA ALA A 317 6.38 0.60 7.84
C ALA A 317 5.57 1.00 6.61
N SER A 318 4.58 1.87 6.80
CA SER A 318 3.79 2.48 5.72
C SER A 318 4.16 3.94 5.60
N TYR A 319 4.52 4.37 4.40
CA TYR A 319 4.79 5.76 4.08
C TYR A 319 4.80 5.95 2.57
N PHE A 320 4.52 7.16 2.11
CA PHE A 320 4.53 7.41 0.66
C PHE A 320 5.70 8.28 0.21
N SER A 321 6.25 9.16 1.05
CA SER A 321 7.34 10.05 0.64
C SER A 321 8.68 9.66 1.23
N HIS A 322 8.81 9.63 2.55
CA HIS A 322 10.08 9.26 3.20
C HIS A 322 9.86 8.51 4.51
N LEU A 323 10.75 7.58 4.80
CA LEU A 323 10.84 6.88 6.08
C LEU A 323 12.22 7.09 6.69
N TYR A 324 12.18 7.53 7.92
CA TYR A 324 13.36 7.77 8.73
C TYR A 324 13.68 6.55 9.58
N TRP A 325 14.85 5.96 9.37
CA TRP A 325 15.29 4.81 10.13
C TRP A 325 16.33 5.23 11.17
N PRO A 326 15.93 5.50 12.42
CA PRO A 326 16.82 6.01 13.44
C PRO A 326 17.77 4.92 13.93
N GLY A 327 19.05 5.27 14.03
CA GLY A 327 20.01 4.55 14.84
C GLY A 327 19.76 4.76 16.34
N LYS A 328 20.83 4.71 17.15
CA LYS A 328 20.68 4.90 18.61
C LYS A 328 20.43 6.34 19.04
N SER A 329 20.71 7.35 18.21
CA SER A 329 20.40 8.75 18.47
C SER A 329 19.53 9.30 17.34
N THR A 330 18.45 9.96 17.70
CA THR A 330 17.48 10.56 16.77
C THR A 330 17.65 12.08 16.72
N ASP A 331 18.87 12.53 16.54
CA ASP A 331 19.19 13.96 16.56
C ASP A 331 19.06 14.63 15.20
N ILE A 332 18.82 13.84 14.14
CA ILE A 332 18.49 14.36 12.80
C ILE A 332 17.00 14.67 12.74
N ARG A 333 16.69 15.86 12.21
CA ARG A 333 15.32 16.34 12.02
C ARG A 333 15.07 16.65 10.57
N VAL A 334 13.86 16.35 10.12
CA VAL A 334 13.30 16.88 8.87
C VAL A 334 12.83 18.30 9.19
N GLU A 335 13.47 19.30 8.61
CA GLU A 335 13.12 20.72 8.81
C GLU A 335 12.32 21.29 7.63
N GLY A 336 12.38 20.67 6.47
CA GLY A 336 11.62 21.05 5.28
C GLY A 336 11.29 19.83 4.45
N PHE A 337 10.06 19.78 3.97
CA PHE A 337 9.58 18.79 3.03
C PHE A 337 8.58 19.46 2.09
N GLU A 338 8.81 19.35 0.78
CA GLU A 338 7.98 20.02 -0.23
C GLU A 338 7.89 19.21 -1.51
N TRP A 339 6.69 19.11 -2.05
CA TRP A 339 6.43 18.69 -3.42
C TRP A 339 5.99 19.89 -4.27
N VAL A 340 6.56 20.02 -5.46
CA VAL A 340 6.14 20.98 -6.48
C VAL A 340 5.79 20.20 -7.74
N VAL A 341 4.55 20.33 -8.19
CA VAL A 341 4.04 19.69 -9.41
C VAL A 341 3.56 20.78 -10.35
N THR A 342 4.10 20.83 -11.57
CA THR A 342 3.73 21.83 -12.57
C THR A 342 3.49 21.15 -13.93
N PRO A 343 2.42 21.51 -14.66
CA PRO A 343 2.27 21.09 -16.05
C PRO A 343 3.49 21.55 -16.88
N ALA A 344 4.00 20.67 -17.70
CA ALA A 344 5.20 20.97 -18.45
C ALA A 344 4.91 21.92 -19.63
N GLY A 345 5.65 23.00 -19.68
CA GLY A 345 5.56 24.01 -20.76
C GLY A 345 4.79 25.27 -20.38
N GLU A 346 4.43 25.43 -19.09
CA GLU A 346 4.00 26.70 -18.52
C GLU A 346 5.15 27.54 -17.98
#